data_3eda2e4478133ba5bc552c487f43e2e6
#
_entry.id   3eda2e4478133ba5bc552c487f43e2e6
#
_cell.length_a   1.000
_cell.length_b   1.000
_cell.length_c   1.000
_cell.angle_alpha   90.00
_cell.angle_beta   90.00
_cell.angle_gamma   90.00
#
_symmetry.space_group_name_H-M   'P 1'
#
loop_
_entity.id
_entity.type
_entity.pdbx_description
1 polymer ?
#
loop_
_entity_poly.entity_id
_entity_poly.type
_entity_poly.pdbx_seq_one_letter_code
_entity_poly.pdbx_strand_id
1 'polypeptide(L)'
;MIVCDTGPIVSAINKGEKRRHLFAAELLARLGRKVVVPWPVLVETDLLRRSRGFPSAAIVFGESMATGVHRLESPNVADLELALKLGKRYVDSGADLPDLIVMAMAHHRKAQILTWDFRHFRSVVLKRGHHWPLLVSEAEIPIP
;
A
#
# COMPACT_ATOMS: atom_id res chain seq x y z
N MET A 1 -4.57 13.22 1.55
CA MET A 1 -4.84 11.78 1.77
C MET A 1 -3.84 10.95 0.98
N ILE A 2 -3.35 9.91 1.58
CA ILE A 2 -2.36 9.00 0.98
C ILE A 2 -2.85 7.58 1.20
N VAL A 3 -3.11 6.85 0.13
CA VAL A 3 -3.49 5.43 0.22
C VAL A 3 -2.21 4.61 0.23
N CYS A 4 -2.03 3.82 1.27
CA CYS A 4 -0.80 3.05 1.52
C CYS A 4 -0.95 1.60 1.07
N ASP A 5 0.02 1.15 0.29
CA ASP A 5 0.17 -0.24 -0.13
C ASP A 5 0.92 -1.06 0.94
N THR A 6 0.98 -2.36 0.74
CA THR A 6 1.56 -3.33 1.70
C THR A 6 3.08 -3.16 1.89
N GLY A 7 3.82 -2.92 0.82
CA GLY A 7 5.30 -2.84 0.87
C GLY A 7 5.85 -1.87 1.92
N PRO A 8 5.39 -0.61 1.95
CA PRO A 8 5.85 0.37 2.95
C PRO A 8 5.56 -0.05 4.39
N ILE A 9 4.42 -0.69 4.63
CA ILE A 9 4.05 -1.19 5.97
C ILE A 9 4.95 -2.33 6.38
N VAL A 10 5.18 -3.29 5.49
CA VAL A 10 6.10 -4.42 5.75
C VAL A 10 7.49 -3.90 6.07
N SER A 11 8.00 -2.92 5.32
CA SER A 11 9.29 -2.30 5.61
C SER A 11 9.31 -1.62 6.98
N ALA A 12 8.24 -0.91 7.33
CA ALA A 12 8.15 -0.20 8.60
C ALA A 12 8.15 -1.13 9.84
N ILE A 13 7.77 -2.38 9.67
CA ILE A 13 7.75 -3.38 10.77
C ILE A 13 8.87 -4.42 10.65
N ASN A 14 9.66 -4.41 9.59
CA ASN A 14 10.74 -5.35 9.36
C ASN A 14 12.13 -4.72 9.57
N LYS A 15 12.65 -4.82 10.77
CA LYS A 15 13.98 -4.29 11.11
C LYS A 15 15.11 -4.88 10.26
N GLY A 16 14.92 -6.08 9.69
CA GLY A 16 15.87 -6.70 8.77
C GLY A 16 16.10 -5.92 7.48
N GLU A 17 15.20 -5.03 7.12
CA GLU A 17 15.36 -4.14 5.96
C GLU A 17 16.23 -2.91 6.24
N LYS A 18 16.80 -2.78 7.43
CA LYS A 18 17.82 -1.77 7.78
C LYS A 18 17.40 -0.34 7.43
N ARG A 19 18.09 0.30 6.48
CA ARG A 19 17.79 1.68 6.07
C ARG A 19 16.38 1.86 5.51
N ARG A 20 15.88 0.88 4.76
CA ARG A 20 14.51 0.93 4.25
C ARG A 20 13.50 0.87 5.38
N HIS A 21 13.76 0.06 6.41
CA HIS A 21 12.94 0.03 7.62
C HIS A 21 12.85 1.40 8.28
N LEU A 22 13.99 2.04 8.54
CA LEU A 22 14.02 3.36 9.16
C LEU A 22 13.29 4.41 8.30
N PHE A 23 13.56 4.41 7.02
CA PHE A 23 12.89 5.30 6.06
C PHE A 23 11.36 5.14 6.09
N ALA A 24 10.88 3.92 6.01
CA ALA A 24 9.44 3.63 6.01
C ALA A 24 8.79 3.99 7.35
N ALA A 25 9.42 3.62 8.46
CA ALA A 25 8.91 3.90 9.80
C ALA A 25 8.81 5.41 10.07
N GLU A 26 9.85 6.18 9.73
CA GLU A 26 9.87 7.63 9.88
C GLU A 26 8.83 8.31 8.97
N LEU A 27 8.74 7.85 7.72
CA LEU A 27 7.78 8.40 6.77
C LEU A 27 6.34 8.19 7.24
N LEU A 28 5.98 6.97 7.63
CA LEU A 28 4.63 6.66 8.13
C LEU A 28 4.32 7.43 9.42
N ALA A 29 5.27 7.53 10.35
CA ALA A 29 5.09 8.31 11.58
C ALA A 29 4.83 9.79 11.29
N ARG A 30 5.60 10.37 10.37
CA ARG A 30 5.46 11.78 9.97
C ARG A 30 4.13 12.05 9.27
N LEU A 31 3.68 11.13 8.43
CA LEU A 31 2.42 11.28 7.69
C LEU A 31 1.18 11.11 8.57
N GLY A 32 1.27 10.28 9.60
CA GLY A 32 0.21 10.10 10.58
C GLY A 32 -1.15 9.80 9.95
N ARG A 33 -2.16 10.58 10.33
CA ARG A 33 -3.55 10.39 9.85
C ARG A 33 -3.79 10.75 8.38
N LYS A 34 -2.82 11.29 7.69
CA LYS A 34 -2.90 11.45 6.23
C LYS A 34 -2.85 10.10 5.52
N VAL A 35 -2.31 9.08 6.18
CA VAL A 35 -2.22 7.72 5.66
C VAL A 35 -3.54 6.98 5.87
N VAL A 36 -4.05 6.44 4.79
CA VAL A 36 -5.19 5.53 4.75
C VAL A 36 -4.69 4.15 4.37
N VAL A 37 -5.00 3.17 5.21
CA VAL A 37 -4.67 1.77 4.96
C VAL A 37 -5.95 1.04 4.58
N PRO A 38 -6.07 0.52 3.36
CA PRO A 38 -7.20 -0.32 2.98
C PRO A 38 -7.23 -1.63 3.77
N TRP A 39 -8.41 -2.11 4.12
CA TRP A 39 -8.56 -3.41 4.79
C TRP A 39 -7.83 -4.55 4.08
N PRO A 40 -7.90 -4.71 2.75
CA PRO A 40 -7.12 -5.76 2.06
C PRO A 40 -5.62 -5.66 2.30
N VAL A 41 -5.09 -4.45 2.37
CA VAL A 41 -3.66 -4.20 2.66
C VAL A 41 -3.29 -4.65 4.07
N LEU A 42 -4.15 -4.37 5.06
CA LEU A 42 -3.90 -4.82 6.43
C LEU A 42 -3.88 -6.35 6.52
N VAL A 43 -4.82 -7.01 5.86
CA VAL A 43 -4.89 -8.49 5.80
C VAL A 43 -3.65 -9.07 5.10
N GLU A 44 -3.26 -8.51 3.97
CA GLU A 44 -2.06 -8.95 3.25
C GLU A 44 -0.79 -8.77 4.11
N THR A 45 -0.70 -7.65 4.83
CA THR A 45 0.41 -7.40 5.75
C THR A 45 0.49 -8.49 6.83
N ASP A 46 -0.63 -8.87 7.42
CA ASP A 46 -0.67 -9.96 8.42
C ASP A 46 -0.21 -11.28 7.83
N LEU A 47 -0.73 -11.65 6.66
CA LEU A 47 -0.36 -12.89 5.98
C LEU A 47 1.14 -12.94 5.65
N LEU A 48 1.71 -11.88 5.11
CA LEU A 48 3.13 -11.81 4.78
C LEU A 48 4.00 -11.90 6.02
N ARG A 49 3.63 -11.25 7.12
CA ARG A 49 4.40 -11.30 8.36
C ARG A 49 4.35 -12.67 9.02
N ARG A 50 3.21 -13.33 9.02
CA ARG A 50 3.07 -14.70 9.54
C ARG A 50 3.91 -15.69 8.74
N SER A 51 3.86 -15.61 7.41
CA SER A 51 4.64 -16.49 6.53
C SER A 51 6.16 -16.29 6.67
N ARG A 52 6.60 -15.09 7.10
CA ARG A 52 8.01 -14.75 7.33
C ARG A 52 8.47 -14.89 8.79
N GLY A 53 7.62 -15.40 9.67
CA GLY A 53 7.97 -15.65 11.07
C GLY A 53 7.92 -14.44 12.01
N PHE A 54 7.20 -13.37 11.66
CA PHE A 54 7.08 -12.15 12.47
C PHE A 54 5.63 -11.76 12.78
N PRO A 55 4.81 -12.66 13.36
CA PRO A 55 3.38 -12.38 13.54
C PRO A 55 3.10 -11.20 14.48
N SER A 56 3.91 -11.01 15.51
CA SER A 56 3.73 -9.92 16.48
C SER A 56 3.85 -8.52 15.85
N ALA A 57 4.66 -8.35 14.80
CA ALA A 57 4.84 -7.07 14.13
C ALA A 57 3.55 -6.60 13.45
N ALA A 58 2.79 -7.52 12.84
CA ALA A 58 1.50 -7.19 12.24
C ALA A 58 0.46 -6.80 13.30
N ILE A 59 0.48 -7.43 14.47
CA ILE A 59 -0.37 -7.07 15.61
C ILE A 59 -0.07 -5.63 16.05
N VAL A 60 1.20 -5.28 16.25
CA VAL A 60 1.61 -3.92 16.63
C VAL A 60 1.15 -2.89 15.60
N PHE A 61 1.28 -3.20 14.31
CA PHE A 61 0.78 -2.30 13.27
C PHE A 61 -0.74 -2.18 13.31
N GLY A 62 -1.46 -3.28 13.52
CA GLY A 62 -2.92 -3.27 13.70
C GLY A 62 -3.37 -2.39 14.88
N GLU A 63 -2.63 -2.40 15.98
CA GLU A 63 -2.88 -1.51 17.12
C GLU A 63 -2.78 -0.03 16.74
N SER A 64 -1.85 0.34 15.86
CA SER A 64 -1.75 1.72 15.38
C SER A 64 -2.99 2.15 14.59
N MET A 65 -3.66 1.23 13.90
CA MET A 65 -4.97 1.49 13.27
C MET A 65 -6.06 1.66 14.32
N ALA A 66 -6.13 0.75 15.29
CA ALA A 66 -7.14 0.78 16.35
C ALA A 66 -7.05 2.03 17.21
N THR A 67 -5.85 2.55 17.45
CA THR A 67 -5.62 3.79 18.21
C THR A 67 -5.69 5.06 17.37
N GLY A 68 -5.89 4.95 16.06
CA GLY A 68 -6.08 6.09 15.17
C GLY A 68 -4.80 6.83 14.74
N VAL A 69 -3.63 6.20 14.87
CA VAL A 69 -2.37 6.76 14.34
C VAL A 69 -2.45 6.90 12.83
N HIS A 70 -2.95 5.89 12.15
CA HIS A 70 -3.33 5.93 10.74
C HIS A 70 -4.82 5.63 10.60
N ARG A 71 -5.37 5.87 9.42
CA ARG A 71 -6.78 5.58 9.16
C ARG A 71 -6.94 4.25 8.45
N LEU A 72 -7.87 3.44 8.93
CA LEU A 72 -8.28 2.19 8.29
C LEU A 72 -9.56 2.44 7.53
N GLU A 73 -9.60 2.13 6.24
CA GLU A 73 -10.78 2.29 5.40
C GLU A 73 -11.10 1.02 4.61
N SER A 74 -12.39 0.77 4.45
CA SER A 74 -12.87 -0.29 3.55
C SER A 74 -13.04 0.25 2.14
N PRO A 75 -12.67 -0.52 1.11
CA PRO A 75 -13.12 -0.23 -0.24
C PRO A 75 -14.64 -0.36 -0.32
N ASN A 76 -15.27 0.47 -1.13
CA ASN A 76 -16.68 0.34 -1.44
C ASN A 76 -16.89 -0.46 -2.74
N VAL A 77 -18.16 -0.65 -3.14
CA VAL A 77 -18.48 -1.41 -4.35
C VAL A 77 -17.89 -0.77 -5.61
N ALA A 78 -17.89 0.56 -5.70
CA ALA A 78 -17.30 1.26 -6.84
C ALA A 78 -15.78 1.04 -6.92
N ASP A 79 -15.10 1.02 -5.79
CA ASP A 79 -13.67 0.68 -5.73
C ASP A 79 -13.43 -0.74 -6.24
N LEU A 80 -14.24 -1.70 -5.80
CA LEU A 80 -14.12 -3.09 -6.25
C LEU A 80 -14.40 -3.21 -7.75
N GLU A 81 -15.43 -2.55 -8.26
CA GLU A 81 -15.75 -2.56 -9.70
C GLU A 81 -14.59 -2.05 -10.55
N LEU A 82 -13.97 -0.94 -10.17
CA LEU A 82 -12.79 -0.41 -10.88
C LEU A 82 -11.60 -1.37 -10.76
N ALA A 83 -11.34 -1.91 -9.57
CA ALA A 83 -10.26 -2.86 -9.36
C ALA A 83 -10.42 -4.10 -10.26
N LEU A 84 -11.63 -4.67 -10.34
CA LEU A 84 -11.92 -5.83 -11.20
C LEU A 84 -11.78 -5.49 -12.68
N LYS A 85 -12.22 -4.31 -13.10
CA LYS A 85 -12.06 -3.83 -14.47
C LYS A 85 -10.58 -3.74 -14.86
N LEU A 86 -9.75 -3.17 -14.00
CA LEU A 86 -8.30 -3.10 -14.20
C LEU A 86 -7.67 -4.48 -14.20
N GLY A 87 -8.07 -5.36 -13.28
CA GLY A 87 -7.58 -6.73 -13.21
C GLY A 87 -7.87 -7.54 -14.46
N LYS A 88 -9.05 -7.39 -15.06
CA LYS A 88 -9.41 -8.03 -16.32
C LYS A 88 -8.60 -7.49 -17.50
N ARG A 89 -8.41 -6.17 -17.55
CA ARG A 89 -7.65 -5.52 -18.63
C ARG A 89 -6.16 -5.88 -18.58
N TYR A 90 -5.59 -6.01 -17.41
CA TYR A 90 -4.17 -6.24 -17.17
C TYR A 90 -3.90 -7.58 -16.48
N VAL A 91 -4.61 -8.62 -16.87
CA VAL A 91 -4.53 -9.96 -16.24
C VAL A 91 -3.11 -10.52 -16.18
N ASP A 92 -2.27 -10.18 -17.15
CA ASP A 92 -0.88 -10.66 -17.24
C ASP A 92 0.13 -9.76 -16.49
N SER A 93 -0.32 -8.69 -15.85
CA SER A 93 0.58 -7.76 -15.16
C SER A 93 1.18 -8.32 -13.87
N GLY A 94 0.54 -9.31 -13.26
CA GLY A 94 0.92 -9.83 -11.95
C GLY A 94 0.38 -9.01 -10.78
N ALA A 95 -0.30 -7.88 -11.03
CA ALA A 95 -0.94 -7.11 -9.99
C ALA A 95 -2.08 -7.92 -9.35
N ASP A 96 -2.07 -8.03 -8.04
CA ASP A 96 -3.08 -8.75 -7.28
C ASP A 96 -4.23 -7.82 -6.85
N LEU A 97 -5.25 -8.39 -6.21
CA LEU A 97 -6.41 -7.61 -5.79
C LEU A 97 -6.08 -6.47 -4.80
N PRO A 98 -5.22 -6.65 -3.79
CA PRO A 98 -4.80 -5.52 -2.95
C PRO A 98 -4.19 -4.35 -3.73
N ASP A 99 -3.31 -4.59 -4.70
CA ASP A 99 -2.74 -3.55 -5.56
C ASP A 99 -3.83 -2.79 -6.32
N LEU A 100 -4.75 -3.53 -6.92
CA LEU A 100 -5.85 -2.96 -7.70
C LEU A 100 -6.82 -2.16 -6.84
N ILE A 101 -7.06 -2.59 -5.62
CA ILE A 101 -7.89 -1.87 -4.64
C ILE A 101 -7.21 -0.56 -4.22
N VAL A 102 -5.90 -0.57 -3.97
CA VAL A 102 -5.12 0.66 -3.69
C VAL A 102 -5.29 1.66 -4.83
N MET A 103 -5.14 1.21 -6.07
CA MET A 103 -5.32 2.05 -7.26
C MET A 103 -6.73 2.65 -7.33
N ALA A 104 -7.75 1.81 -7.16
CA ALA A 104 -9.15 2.24 -7.24
C ALA A 104 -9.51 3.23 -6.14
N MET A 105 -9.12 2.95 -4.90
CA MET A 105 -9.38 3.84 -3.77
C MET A 105 -8.67 5.19 -3.96
N ALA A 106 -7.41 5.18 -4.38
CA ALA A 106 -6.66 6.41 -4.64
C ALA A 106 -7.32 7.25 -5.75
N HIS A 107 -7.78 6.61 -6.82
CA HIS A 107 -8.46 7.29 -7.91
C HIS A 107 -9.76 7.97 -7.44
N HIS A 108 -10.64 7.24 -6.77
CA HIS A 108 -11.92 7.78 -6.31
C HIS A 108 -11.77 8.85 -5.24
N ARG A 109 -10.74 8.78 -4.41
CA ARG A 109 -10.47 9.74 -3.34
C ARG A 109 -9.55 10.88 -3.75
N LYS A 110 -9.07 10.88 -4.99
CA LYS A 110 -8.06 11.85 -5.48
C LYS A 110 -6.85 11.92 -4.56
N ALA A 111 -6.39 10.76 -4.12
CA ALA A 111 -5.29 10.60 -3.18
C ALA A 111 -3.99 10.23 -3.88
N GLN A 112 -2.86 10.54 -3.24
CA GLN A 112 -1.58 9.98 -3.62
C GLN A 112 -1.46 8.54 -3.14
N ILE A 113 -0.53 7.79 -3.73
CA ILE A 113 -0.24 6.40 -3.38
C ILE A 113 1.16 6.30 -2.80
N LEU A 114 1.28 5.58 -1.69
CA LEU A 114 2.57 5.18 -1.12
C LEU A 114 2.76 3.69 -1.38
N THR A 115 3.71 3.35 -2.24
CA THR A 115 4.03 1.96 -2.63
C THR A 115 5.52 1.81 -2.90
N TRP A 116 6.01 0.57 -2.75
CA TRP A 116 7.33 0.14 -3.25
C TRP A 116 7.24 -0.65 -4.56
N ASP A 117 6.02 -0.97 -5.01
CA ASP A 117 5.80 -1.79 -6.21
C ASP A 117 5.64 -0.94 -7.47
N PHE A 118 6.70 -0.29 -7.87
CA PHE A 118 6.70 0.59 -9.05
C PHE A 118 6.38 -0.15 -10.34
N ARG A 119 6.71 -1.43 -10.42
CA ARG A 119 6.46 -2.26 -11.60
C ARG A 119 4.96 -2.37 -11.88
N HIS A 120 4.16 -2.76 -10.89
CA HIS A 120 2.72 -2.90 -11.06
C HIS A 120 2.05 -1.54 -11.30
N PHE A 121 2.48 -0.52 -10.57
CA PHE A 121 1.90 0.83 -10.70
C PHE A 121 2.34 1.58 -11.95
N ARG A 122 3.28 1.07 -12.72
CA ARG A 122 3.60 1.57 -14.06
C ARG A 122 2.87 0.80 -15.15
N SER A 123 2.63 -0.48 -14.96
CA SER A 123 2.05 -1.36 -16.00
C SER A 123 0.52 -1.38 -16.00
N VAL A 124 -0.13 -1.10 -14.87
CA VAL A 124 -1.58 -1.03 -14.75
C VAL A 124 -1.99 0.44 -14.72
N VAL A 125 -2.70 0.91 -15.73
CA VAL A 125 -3.08 2.33 -15.87
C VAL A 125 -4.54 2.47 -16.27
N LEU A 126 -5.17 3.62 -15.95
CA LEU A 126 -6.58 3.88 -16.28
C LEU A 126 -6.79 4.03 -17.79
N LYS A 127 -5.85 4.66 -18.46
CA LYS A 127 -5.86 4.91 -19.90
C LYS A 127 -4.44 5.17 -20.38
N ARG A 128 -4.24 5.17 -21.69
CA ARG A 128 -2.94 5.51 -22.28
C ARG A 128 -2.47 6.90 -21.80
N GLY A 129 -1.21 6.97 -21.35
CA GLY A 129 -0.59 8.20 -20.84
C GLY A 129 -0.92 8.51 -19.38
N HIS A 130 -1.73 7.69 -18.71
CA HIS A 130 -2.03 7.86 -17.30
C HIS A 130 -0.85 7.45 -16.42
N HIS A 131 -0.63 8.22 -15.34
CA HIS A 131 0.33 7.92 -14.28
C HIS A 131 -0.34 8.06 -12.92
N TRP A 132 -0.13 7.08 -12.05
CA TRP A 132 -0.59 7.15 -10.67
C TRP A 132 0.18 8.23 -9.91
N PRO A 133 -0.49 9.02 -9.04
CA PRO A 133 0.19 10.04 -8.24
C PRO A 133 0.94 9.39 -7.06
N LEU A 134 2.16 8.94 -7.31
CA LEU A 134 3.01 8.30 -6.30
C LEU A 134 3.63 9.34 -5.39
N LEU A 135 3.62 9.07 -4.07
CA LEU A 135 4.16 9.99 -3.06
C LEU A 135 5.69 10.07 -3.11
N VAL A 136 6.33 8.94 -3.37
CA VAL A 136 7.80 8.84 -3.46
C VAL A 136 8.19 8.17 -4.77
N SER A 137 9.37 8.53 -5.26
CA SER A 137 9.97 7.87 -6.43
C SER A 137 10.80 6.66 -6.00
N GLU A 138 11.03 5.75 -6.94
CA GLU A 138 11.88 4.57 -6.71
C GLU A 138 13.29 4.93 -6.24
N ALA A 139 13.85 6.03 -6.76
CA ALA A 139 15.19 6.50 -6.41
C ALA A 139 15.31 6.98 -4.96
N GLU A 140 14.20 7.39 -4.33
CA GLU A 140 14.19 7.87 -2.94
C GLU A 140 14.20 6.74 -1.92
N ILE A 141 13.89 5.50 -2.34
CA ILE A 141 13.74 4.37 -1.42
C ILE A 141 15.09 3.70 -1.20
N PRO A 142 15.57 3.62 0.06
CA PRO A 142 16.83 2.93 0.35
C PRO A 142 16.78 1.44 -0.01
N ILE A 143 17.91 0.93 -0.46
CA ILE A 143 18.09 -0.51 -0.65
C ILE A 143 18.08 -1.20 0.72
N PRO A 144 17.43 -2.37 0.85
CA PRO A 144 17.38 -3.12 2.11
C PRO A 144 18.73 -3.50 2.65
#